data_97db25207927c3991f8e47a89180d88f
#
_entry.id   97db25207927c3991f8e47a89180d88f
#
_cell.length_a   1.000
_cell.length_b   1.000
_cell.length_c   1.000
_cell.angle_alpha   90.00
_cell.angle_beta   90.00
_cell.angle_gamma   90.00
#
_symmetry.space_group_name_H-M   'P 1'
#
loop_
_entity.id
_entity.type
_entity.pdbx_description
1 polymer ?
#
loop_
_entity_poly.entity_id
_entity_poly.type
_entity_poly.pdbx_seq_one_letter_code
_entity_poly.pdbx_strand_id
1 'polypeptide(L)'
;AKILIEKKPKNKISFIKKQFSKLNYNQLKKLNLHTPEISSFSAIIAKKLSLRQIVKRWQKDFVYKKNNGNAVVEGRDSHLIFRKAMAMFYLKANLATKAKRRYLELKKKNIKTTLKQVKVELLARDSLDIQRKHSPLILSRNHVVIATDILNKSKMIKKMSKEIDKRLLLRD
;
A
#
# COMPACT_ATOMS: atom_id res chain seq x y z
N ALA A 1 -8.71 -6.32 -7.86
CA ALA A 1 -8.68 -5.75 -9.22
C ALA A 1 -8.58 -6.86 -10.26
N LYS A 2 -7.49 -7.63 -10.34
CA LYS A 2 -7.25 -8.66 -11.37
C LYS A 2 -8.48 -9.56 -11.60
N ILE A 3 -8.99 -10.21 -10.58
CA ILE A 3 -10.16 -11.12 -10.68
C ILE A 3 -11.43 -10.41 -11.18
N LEU A 4 -11.61 -9.12 -10.89
CA LEU A 4 -12.75 -8.34 -11.40
C LEU A 4 -12.59 -7.99 -12.88
N ILE A 5 -11.37 -7.77 -13.34
CA ILE A 5 -11.07 -7.54 -14.76
C ILE A 5 -11.38 -8.82 -15.55
N GLU A 6 -10.89 -9.96 -15.07
CA GLU A 6 -11.03 -11.26 -15.73
C GLU A 6 -12.47 -11.79 -15.73
N LYS A 7 -13.16 -11.74 -14.59
CA LYS A 7 -14.47 -12.41 -14.40
C LYS A 7 -15.69 -11.52 -14.60
N LYS A 8 -15.55 -10.20 -14.68
CA LYS A 8 -16.62 -9.21 -14.91
C LYS A 8 -17.97 -9.52 -14.23
N PRO A 9 -18.01 -9.84 -12.92
CA PRO A 9 -19.21 -10.34 -12.27
C PRO A 9 -20.33 -9.27 -12.24
N LYS A 10 -21.59 -9.70 -12.41
CA LYS A 10 -22.78 -8.83 -12.32
C LYS A 10 -22.85 -8.14 -10.94
N ASN A 11 -22.79 -8.88 -9.85
CA ASN A 11 -22.72 -8.32 -8.49
C ASN A 11 -21.27 -8.30 -7.96
N LYS A 12 -20.59 -7.17 -8.17
CA LYS A 12 -19.19 -6.99 -7.81
C LYS A 12 -18.94 -7.09 -6.30
N ILE A 13 -19.84 -6.58 -5.45
CA ILE A 13 -19.66 -6.54 -4.00
C ILE A 13 -19.78 -7.95 -3.40
N SER A 14 -20.83 -8.68 -3.73
CA SER A 14 -21.03 -10.06 -3.27
C SER A 14 -19.89 -10.96 -3.73
N PHE A 15 -19.52 -10.85 -5.01
CA PHE A 15 -18.41 -11.59 -5.57
C PHE A 15 -17.08 -11.33 -4.83
N ILE A 16 -16.77 -10.05 -4.54
CA ILE A 16 -15.56 -9.68 -3.82
C ILE A 16 -15.57 -10.24 -2.39
N LYS A 17 -16.69 -10.14 -1.65
CA LYS A 17 -16.82 -10.73 -0.32
C LYS A 17 -16.47 -12.22 -0.36
N LYS A 18 -17.05 -12.96 -1.29
CA LYS A 18 -16.78 -14.40 -1.49
C LYS A 18 -15.32 -14.69 -1.84
N GLN A 19 -14.68 -13.84 -2.66
CA GLN A 19 -13.27 -14.02 -3.01
C GLN A 19 -12.35 -13.74 -1.81
N PHE A 20 -12.62 -12.70 -1.04
CA PHE A 20 -11.79 -12.35 0.13
C PHE A 20 -11.90 -13.39 1.24
N SER A 21 -13.05 -14.07 1.44
CA SER A 21 -13.17 -15.16 2.41
C SER A 21 -12.31 -16.40 2.06
N LYS A 22 -12.02 -16.60 0.77
CA LYS A 22 -11.22 -17.72 0.25
C LYS A 22 -9.76 -17.33 -0.05
N LEU A 23 -9.38 -16.09 0.21
CA LEU A 23 -8.07 -15.56 -0.19
C LEU A 23 -6.95 -16.20 0.62
N ASN A 24 -6.01 -16.81 -0.08
CA ASN A 24 -4.78 -17.36 0.51
C ASN A 24 -3.60 -16.45 0.15
N TYR A 25 -2.85 -16.03 1.16
CA TYR A 25 -1.70 -15.15 0.99
C TYR A 25 -0.61 -15.76 0.09
N ASN A 26 -0.36 -17.07 0.20
CA ASN A 26 0.64 -17.75 -0.62
C ASN A 26 0.25 -17.80 -2.10
N GLN A 27 -1.05 -17.88 -2.40
CA GLN A 27 -1.54 -17.76 -3.78
C GLN A 27 -1.35 -16.35 -4.34
N LEU A 28 -1.52 -15.31 -3.51
CA LEU A 28 -1.31 -13.92 -3.94
C LEU A 28 0.12 -13.64 -4.36
N LYS A 29 1.11 -14.22 -3.69
CA LYS A 29 2.53 -14.05 -4.02
C LYS A 29 2.88 -14.53 -5.42
N LYS A 30 2.14 -15.53 -5.94
CA LYS A 30 2.37 -16.11 -7.28
C LYS A 30 1.74 -15.27 -8.41
N LEU A 31 0.91 -14.28 -8.08
CA LEU A 31 0.19 -13.48 -9.08
C LEU A 31 0.99 -12.23 -9.44
N ASN A 32 1.08 -11.94 -10.75
CA ASN A 32 1.55 -10.62 -11.19
C ASN A 32 0.42 -9.58 -10.97
N LEU A 33 0.52 -8.82 -9.90
CA LEU A 33 -0.47 -7.82 -9.48
C LEU A 33 -0.04 -6.38 -9.78
N HIS A 34 1.13 -6.17 -10.38
CA HIS A 34 1.74 -4.87 -10.54
C HIS A 34 1.75 -4.36 -12.00
N THR A 35 0.77 -4.77 -12.80
CA THR A 35 0.60 -4.21 -14.14
C THR A 35 -0.05 -2.82 -14.09
N PRO A 36 0.20 -1.94 -15.07
CA PRO A 36 -0.46 -0.63 -15.16
C PRO A 36 -1.98 -0.73 -15.17
N GLU A 37 -2.54 -1.71 -15.90
CA GLU A 37 -3.98 -1.96 -15.96
C GLU A 37 -4.57 -2.30 -14.59
N ILE A 38 -3.97 -3.26 -13.86
CA ILE A 38 -4.42 -3.64 -12.51
C ILE A 38 -4.29 -2.44 -11.56
N SER A 39 -3.24 -1.66 -11.66
CA SER A 39 -3.00 -0.47 -10.84
C SER A 39 -4.07 0.60 -11.07
N SER A 40 -4.36 0.93 -12.32
CA SER A 40 -5.39 1.90 -12.71
C SER A 40 -6.78 1.45 -12.27
N PHE A 41 -7.14 0.20 -12.53
CA PHE A 41 -8.43 -0.36 -12.13
C PHE A 41 -8.57 -0.42 -10.60
N SER A 42 -7.48 -0.73 -9.88
CA SER A 42 -7.46 -0.72 -8.41
C SER A 42 -7.76 0.67 -7.86
N ALA A 43 -7.23 1.72 -8.46
CA ALA A 43 -7.50 3.10 -8.07
C ALA A 43 -8.99 3.47 -8.28
N ILE A 44 -9.60 3.03 -9.38
CA ILE A 44 -11.02 3.25 -9.68
C ILE A 44 -11.91 2.54 -8.64
N ILE A 45 -11.69 1.26 -8.41
CA ILE A 45 -12.53 0.50 -7.46
C ILE A 45 -12.31 0.93 -6.01
N ALA A 46 -11.12 1.42 -5.67
CA ALA A 46 -10.81 1.95 -4.34
C ALA A 46 -11.60 3.22 -3.97
N LYS A 47 -12.23 3.89 -4.93
CA LYS A 47 -13.17 5.00 -4.66
C LYS A 47 -14.47 4.53 -4.00
N LYS A 48 -14.87 3.25 -4.16
CA LYS A 48 -16.11 2.70 -3.61
C LYS A 48 -15.94 2.36 -2.13
N LEU A 49 -16.67 3.05 -1.26
CA LEU A 49 -16.61 2.87 0.20
C LEU A 49 -16.87 1.42 0.63
N SER A 50 -17.89 0.77 0.04
CA SER A 50 -18.23 -0.63 0.35
C SER A 50 -17.07 -1.60 0.08
N LEU A 51 -16.31 -1.40 -1.00
CA LEU A 51 -15.14 -2.21 -1.30
C LEU A 51 -13.99 -1.93 -0.35
N ARG A 52 -13.78 -0.67 0.01
CA ARG A 52 -12.77 -0.31 1.04
C ARG A 52 -13.08 -0.95 2.38
N GLN A 53 -14.34 -0.99 2.80
CA GLN A 53 -14.76 -1.63 4.06
C GLN A 53 -14.45 -3.13 4.06
N ILE A 54 -14.72 -3.84 2.95
CA ILE A 54 -14.39 -5.26 2.81
C ILE A 54 -12.88 -5.49 2.92
N VAL A 55 -12.08 -4.72 2.19
CA VAL A 55 -10.61 -4.82 2.23
C VAL A 55 -10.07 -4.50 3.62
N LYS A 56 -10.56 -3.43 4.24
CA LYS A 56 -10.18 -3.02 5.60
C LYS A 56 -10.47 -4.11 6.64
N ARG A 57 -11.65 -4.74 6.57
CA ARG A 57 -11.99 -5.85 7.44
C ARG A 57 -11.05 -7.03 7.25
N TRP A 58 -10.80 -7.41 6.02
CA TRP A 58 -9.87 -8.49 5.70
C TRP A 58 -8.44 -8.22 6.20
N GLN A 59 -7.94 -6.99 6.02
CA GLN A 59 -6.63 -6.59 6.52
C GLN A 59 -6.55 -6.69 8.05
N LYS A 60 -7.59 -6.25 8.77
CA LYS A 60 -7.66 -6.38 10.23
C LYS A 60 -7.70 -7.83 10.67
N ASP A 61 -8.51 -8.67 10.02
CA ASP A 61 -8.59 -10.10 10.31
C ASP A 61 -7.25 -10.79 10.05
N PHE A 62 -6.54 -10.41 8.99
CA PHE A 62 -5.19 -10.91 8.71
C PHE A 62 -4.20 -10.53 9.81
N VAL A 63 -4.17 -9.28 10.23
CA VAL A 63 -3.22 -8.82 11.27
C VAL A 63 -3.56 -9.41 12.64
N TYR A 64 -4.79 -9.27 13.09
CA TYR A 64 -5.15 -9.59 14.48
C TYR A 64 -5.51 -11.05 14.70
N LYS A 65 -6.22 -11.70 13.75
CA LYS A 65 -6.66 -13.09 13.93
C LYS A 65 -5.65 -14.12 13.44
N LYS A 66 -4.92 -13.81 12.35
CA LYS A 66 -3.97 -14.77 11.76
C LYS A 66 -2.53 -14.58 12.23
N ASN A 67 -2.15 -13.38 12.67
CA ASN A 67 -0.78 -13.04 13.05
C ASN A 67 -0.68 -12.46 14.47
N ASN A 68 -1.71 -12.58 15.30
CA ASN A 68 -1.72 -12.10 16.69
C ASN A 68 -1.21 -10.66 16.87
N GLY A 69 -1.48 -9.80 15.89
CA GLY A 69 -1.01 -8.42 15.85
C GLY A 69 0.43 -8.23 15.34
N ASN A 70 1.20 -9.29 15.18
CA ASN A 70 2.61 -9.23 14.72
C ASN A 70 2.67 -9.15 13.20
N ALA A 71 2.56 -7.94 12.66
CA ALA A 71 2.59 -7.72 11.22
C ALA A 71 3.17 -6.35 10.87
N VAL A 72 3.86 -6.31 9.74
CA VAL A 72 4.24 -5.06 9.06
C VAL A 72 3.28 -4.86 7.91
N VAL A 73 2.58 -3.73 7.91
CA VAL A 73 1.56 -3.40 6.92
C VAL A 73 2.02 -2.21 6.09
N GLU A 74 2.13 -2.41 4.78
CA GLU A 74 2.37 -1.35 3.82
C GLU A 74 1.04 -0.86 3.24
N GLY A 75 0.88 0.45 3.07
CA GLY A 75 -0.29 1.02 2.41
C GLY A 75 -0.41 2.52 2.60
N ARG A 76 -1.14 3.17 1.69
CA ARG A 76 -1.37 4.62 1.70
C ARG A 76 -2.31 5.09 2.83
N ASP A 77 -3.10 4.19 3.39
CA ASP A 77 -4.08 4.45 4.46
C ASP A 77 -3.96 3.47 5.63
N SER A 78 -2.86 2.72 5.73
CA SER A 78 -2.60 1.76 6.80
C SER A 78 -2.69 2.40 8.19
N HIS A 79 -2.20 3.63 8.36
CA HIS A 79 -2.30 4.40 9.62
C HIS A 79 -3.75 4.69 10.05
N LEU A 80 -4.69 4.84 9.13
CA LEU A 80 -6.11 5.03 9.43
C LEU A 80 -6.81 3.71 9.78
N ILE A 81 -6.27 2.59 9.30
CA ILE A 81 -6.79 1.25 9.55
C ILE A 81 -6.27 0.72 10.89
N PHE A 82 -4.98 0.91 11.16
CA PHE A 82 -4.26 0.39 12.33
C PHE A 82 -3.79 1.52 13.25
N ARG A 83 -4.73 2.29 13.78
CA ARG A 83 -4.46 3.48 14.61
C ARG A 83 -3.66 3.21 15.88
N LYS A 84 -3.70 1.96 16.37
CA LYS A 84 -2.96 1.50 17.56
C LYS A 84 -1.68 0.73 17.18
N ALA A 85 -1.18 0.90 15.96
CA ALA A 85 0.10 0.31 15.60
C ALA A 85 1.23 0.85 16.48
N MET A 86 2.15 -0.02 16.88
CA MET A 86 3.31 0.34 17.72
C MET A 86 4.15 1.44 17.10
N ALA A 87 4.39 1.38 15.79
CA ALA A 87 5.10 2.40 15.05
C ALA A 87 4.42 2.67 13.71
N MET A 88 4.37 3.93 13.31
CA MET A 88 3.86 4.37 12.01
C MET A 88 4.97 5.15 11.29
N PHE A 89 5.38 4.65 10.14
CA PHE A 89 6.43 5.27 9.33
C PHE A 89 5.84 5.90 8.07
N TYR A 90 6.24 7.13 7.79
CA TYR A 90 5.93 7.82 6.54
C TYR A 90 7.20 7.92 5.69
N LEU A 91 7.28 7.13 4.64
CA LEU A 91 8.42 7.12 3.72
C LEU A 91 8.29 8.28 2.72
N LYS A 92 9.13 9.29 2.87
CA LYS A 92 9.16 10.48 2.00
C LYS A 92 10.31 10.35 1.00
N ALA A 93 10.05 10.73 -0.24
CA ALA A 93 11.08 10.96 -1.26
C ALA A 93 10.60 12.04 -2.23
N ASN A 94 11.54 12.75 -2.86
CA ASN A 94 11.22 13.68 -3.94
C ASN A 94 10.70 12.91 -5.17
N LEU A 95 9.99 13.64 -6.03
CA LEU A 95 9.34 13.03 -7.20
C LEU A 95 10.35 12.41 -8.18
N ALA A 96 11.51 13.03 -8.36
CA ALA A 96 12.55 12.53 -9.26
C ALA A 96 13.06 11.16 -8.80
N THR A 97 13.35 11.01 -7.51
CA THR A 97 13.77 9.73 -6.91
C THR A 97 12.69 8.66 -7.03
N LYS A 98 11.43 8.99 -6.71
CA LYS A 98 10.30 8.06 -6.86
C LYS A 98 10.15 7.60 -8.31
N ALA A 99 10.19 8.54 -9.25
CA ALA A 99 10.04 8.25 -10.68
C ALA A 99 11.19 7.38 -11.20
N LYS A 100 12.44 7.69 -10.86
CA LYS A 100 13.61 6.89 -11.24
C LYS A 100 13.52 5.46 -10.72
N ARG A 101 13.17 5.27 -9.44
CA ARG A 101 12.99 3.93 -8.84
C ARG A 101 11.91 3.14 -9.56
N ARG A 102 10.76 3.76 -9.81
CA ARG A 102 9.64 3.11 -10.49
C ARG A 102 9.95 2.79 -11.96
N TYR A 103 10.62 3.69 -12.66
CA TYR A 103 11.07 3.46 -14.02
C TYR A 103 12.00 2.25 -14.11
N LEU A 104 13.00 2.16 -13.23
CA LEU A 104 13.92 1.03 -13.18
C LEU A 104 13.21 -0.30 -12.84
N GLU A 105 12.23 -0.26 -11.94
CA GLU A 105 11.40 -1.43 -11.63
C GLU A 105 10.61 -1.92 -12.85
N LEU A 106 9.96 -1.00 -13.58
CA LEU A 106 9.19 -1.32 -14.79
C LEU A 106 10.09 -1.85 -15.91
N LYS A 107 11.27 -1.24 -16.08
CA LYS A 107 12.29 -1.70 -17.05
C LYS A 107 12.75 -3.13 -16.75
N LYS A 108 13.00 -3.47 -15.47
CA LYS A 108 13.33 -4.86 -15.06
C LYS A 108 12.22 -5.87 -15.35
N LYS A 109 10.98 -5.41 -15.44
CA LYS A 109 9.80 -6.24 -15.80
C LYS A 109 9.51 -6.23 -17.30
N ASN A 110 10.42 -5.68 -18.12
CA ASN A 110 10.26 -5.53 -19.56
C ASN A 110 9.00 -4.74 -19.97
N ILE A 111 8.54 -3.81 -19.10
CA ILE A 111 7.41 -2.93 -19.41
C ILE A 111 7.95 -1.68 -20.13
N LYS A 112 7.53 -1.49 -21.37
CA LYS A 112 7.89 -0.31 -22.16
C LYS A 112 7.26 0.94 -21.55
N THR A 113 8.08 1.89 -21.14
CA THR A 113 7.65 3.18 -20.57
C THR A 113 8.81 4.18 -20.61
N THR A 114 8.52 5.45 -20.41
CA THR A 114 9.52 6.51 -20.27
C THR A 114 9.51 7.10 -18.86
N LEU A 115 10.65 7.69 -18.46
CA LEU A 115 10.73 8.35 -17.15
C LEU A 115 9.69 9.48 -17.04
N LYS A 116 9.41 10.20 -18.14
CA LYS A 116 8.39 11.26 -18.20
C LYS A 116 6.99 10.71 -17.92
N GLN A 117 6.61 9.62 -18.59
CA GLN A 117 5.32 8.94 -18.36
C GLN A 117 5.18 8.49 -16.90
N VAL A 118 6.19 7.81 -16.35
CA VAL A 118 6.19 7.37 -14.95
C VAL A 118 6.05 8.53 -13.99
N LYS A 119 6.69 9.69 -14.27
CA LYS A 119 6.57 10.89 -13.44
C LYS A 119 5.16 11.46 -13.43
N VAL A 120 4.51 11.53 -14.59
CA VAL A 120 3.11 11.98 -14.73
C VAL A 120 2.16 11.04 -14.00
N GLU A 121 2.31 9.72 -14.19
CA GLU A 121 1.48 8.70 -13.51
C GLU A 121 1.61 8.78 -11.98
N LEU A 122 2.84 8.98 -11.46
CA LEU A 122 3.08 9.11 -10.03
C LEU A 122 2.42 10.37 -9.47
N LEU A 123 2.53 11.52 -10.15
CA LEU A 123 1.86 12.76 -9.75
C LEU A 123 0.34 12.59 -9.71
N ALA A 124 -0.24 12.05 -10.78
CA ALA A 124 -1.69 11.81 -10.84
C ALA A 124 -2.16 10.89 -9.71
N ARG A 125 -1.40 9.82 -9.43
CA ARG A 125 -1.72 8.89 -8.36
C ARG A 125 -1.59 9.52 -6.98
N ASP A 126 -0.50 10.24 -6.71
CA ASP A 126 -0.28 10.93 -5.42
C ASP A 126 -1.39 11.97 -5.18
N SER A 127 -1.79 12.72 -6.22
CA SER A 127 -2.91 13.66 -6.14
C SER A 127 -4.23 12.97 -5.79
N LEU A 128 -4.56 11.86 -6.48
CA LEU A 128 -5.74 11.06 -6.19
C LEU A 128 -5.74 10.49 -4.76
N ASP A 129 -4.59 10.07 -4.25
CA ASP A 129 -4.47 9.52 -2.90
C ASP A 129 -4.62 10.60 -1.81
N ILE A 130 -4.16 11.82 -2.07
CA ILE A 130 -4.29 12.96 -1.14
C ILE A 130 -5.71 13.50 -1.14
N GLN A 131 -6.33 13.67 -2.32
CA GLN A 131 -7.63 14.34 -2.48
C GLN A 131 -8.83 13.42 -2.28
N ARG A 132 -8.63 12.11 -2.13
CA ARG A 132 -9.78 11.19 -1.99
C ARG A 132 -10.57 11.44 -0.71
N LYS A 133 -11.89 11.46 -0.84
CA LYS A 133 -12.83 11.68 0.27
C LYS A 133 -12.68 10.66 1.41
N HIS A 134 -12.39 9.40 1.08
CA HIS A 134 -12.28 8.31 2.07
C HIS A 134 -10.84 7.83 2.20
N SER A 135 -10.31 7.87 3.41
CA SER A 135 -8.94 7.46 3.76
C SER A 135 -7.87 8.18 2.91
N PRO A 136 -7.79 9.51 2.92
CA PRO A 136 -6.75 10.26 2.21
C PRO A 136 -5.36 9.89 2.75
N LEU A 137 -4.36 10.07 1.90
CA LEU A 137 -2.97 9.98 2.33
C LEU A 137 -2.61 11.23 3.13
N ILE A 138 -2.54 11.10 4.45
CA ILE A 138 -2.27 12.20 5.37
C ILE A 138 -1.02 11.89 6.18
N LEU A 139 -0.15 12.87 6.31
CA LEU A 139 0.92 12.85 7.29
C LEU A 139 0.35 13.28 8.65
N SER A 140 0.31 12.38 9.62
CA SER A 140 -0.15 12.68 10.98
C SER A 140 1.03 12.88 11.94
N ARG A 141 0.76 13.49 13.09
CA ARG A 141 1.79 13.73 14.14
C ARG A 141 2.41 12.43 14.68
N ASN A 142 1.70 11.32 14.56
CA ASN A 142 2.17 10.01 15.04
C ASN A 142 3.11 9.30 14.07
N HIS A 143 3.36 9.87 12.88
CA HIS A 143 4.28 9.29 11.92
C HIS A 143 5.72 9.69 12.19
N VAL A 144 6.60 8.69 12.16
CA VAL A 144 8.04 8.90 12.03
C VAL A 144 8.37 9.06 10.54
N VAL A 145 8.80 10.26 10.16
CA VAL A 145 9.14 10.56 8.76
C VAL A 145 10.54 10.03 8.44
N ILE A 146 10.63 9.22 7.41
CA ILE A 146 11.89 8.67 6.88
C ILE A 146 12.13 9.23 5.48
N ALA A 147 13.15 10.08 5.33
CA ALA A 147 13.58 10.60 4.03
C ALA A 147 14.38 9.52 3.28
N THR A 148 13.75 8.88 2.29
CA THR A 148 14.33 7.75 1.58
C THR A 148 15.16 8.15 0.36
N ASP A 149 15.20 9.41 0.00
CA ASP A 149 16.05 9.97 -1.06
C ASP A 149 17.50 10.20 -0.59
N ILE A 150 17.69 10.46 0.70
CA ILE A 150 19.01 10.70 1.30
C ILE A 150 19.54 9.49 2.09
N LEU A 151 18.71 8.50 2.36
CA LEU A 151 19.09 7.29 3.09
C LEU A 151 19.15 6.08 2.16
N ASN A 152 20.20 5.29 2.23
CA ASN A 152 20.22 3.97 1.63
C ASN A 152 19.34 3.00 2.43
N LYS A 153 19.02 1.84 1.84
CA LYS A 153 18.11 0.85 2.43
C LYS A 153 18.55 0.41 3.84
N SER A 154 19.85 0.15 4.04
CA SER A 154 20.37 -0.30 5.35
C SER A 154 20.21 0.77 6.43
N LYS A 155 20.59 2.02 6.14
CA LYS A 155 20.43 3.15 7.08
C LYS A 155 18.97 3.41 7.40
N MET A 156 18.08 3.28 6.40
CA MET A 156 16.63 3.42 6.60
C MET A 156 16.10 2.34 7.56
N ILE A 157 16.44 1.06 7.33
CA ILE A 157 16.02 -0.04 8.19
C ILE A 157 16.55 0.17 9.62
N LYS A 158 17.85 0.49 9.77
CA LYS A 158 18.44 0.78 11.08
C LYS A 158 17.73 1.90 11.85
N LYS A 159 17.31 2.97 11.13
CA LYS A 159 16.54 4.06 11.74
C LYS A 159 15.16 3.60 12.18
N MET A 160 14.48 2.78 11.36
CA MET A 160 13.17 2.21 11.70
C MET A 160 13.25 1.25 12.90
N SER A 161 14.26 0.35 12.93
CA SER A 161 14.49 -0.57 14.05
C SER A 161 14.71 0.18 15.36
N LYS A 162 15.62 1.17 15.37
CA LYS A 162 15.86 1.98 16.57
C LYS A 162 14.58 2.65 17.11
N GLU A 163 13.71 3.11 16.23
CA GLU A 163 12.43 3.71 16.67
C GLU A 163 11.46 2.66 17.25
N ILE A 164 11.47 1.44 16.70
CA ILE A 164 10.68 0.33 17.24
C ILE A 164 11.21 -0.08 18.61
N ASP A 165 12.54 -0.27 18.75
CA ASP A 165 13.19 -0.66 20.00
C ASP A 165 12.88 0.35 21.11
N LYS A 166 13.01 1.67 20.80
CA LYS A 166 12.63 2.73 21.74
C LYS A 166 11.18 2.62 22.22
N ARG A 167 10.25 2.27 21.32
CA ARG A 167 8.82 2.13 21.67
C ARG A 167 8.51 0.85 22.43
N LEU A 168 9.30 -0.20 22.24
CA LEU A 168 9.21 -1.41 23.05
C LEU A 168 9.61 -1.13 24.50
N LEU A 169 10.75 -0.45 24.71
CA LEU A 169 11.23 -0.06 26.05
C LEU A 169 10.30 0.87 26.82
N LEU A 170 9.41 1.59 26.15
CA LEU A 170 8.42 2.47 26.79
C LEU A 170 7.11 1.76 27.14
N ARG A 171 7.00 0.46 26.89
CA ARG A 171 5.81 -0.34 27.19
C ARG A 171 5.94 -1.21 28.44
N ASP A 172 7.18 -1.39 28.88
CA ASP A 172 7.52 -2.03 30.16
C ASP A 172 7.47 -0.98 31.28
#